data_9b2f9427c34e797dcc51cb29c74fa258
#
_entry.id   9b2f9427c34e797dcc51cb29c74fa258
#
_cell.length_a   1.000
_cell.length_b   1.000
_cell.length_c   1.000
_cell.angle_alpha   90.00
_cell.angle_beta   90.00
_cell.angle_gamma   90.00
#
_symmetry.space_group_name_H-M   'P 1'
#
loop_
_entity.id
_entity.type
_entity.pdbx_description
1 polymer ?
#
loop_
_entity_poly.entity_id
_entity_poly.type
_entity_poly.pdbx_seq_one_letter_code
_entity_poly.pdbx_strand_id
1 'polypeptide(L)'
;MDAQGVMRVDGVGKVSLISIVDVTSRLKAESYPSLDTSNPALPDYQLTLRRAFLTYGLPQTLTLDHGTVFYDNKTPSPFPTRLHLWLIALGVQVRFTRKRCPTDHAIIERTHQTLTAQALLGQAYPSHSALWAELDARRDVLNRHLPSRALSHQSPLQAYPQAIHSGRFYRPEWEEEFLSLEKVYTYLAQCRWVRSIRPNGSFELGSYYYYMGRRFARRSVAIRFDPGSAALLCLPEASEETLQLPVQGLTKAELMGELAALQALPIYQLVLPFSLSGLAAIGVHSYLDRHHCVRLNSSKSDTKHETSQN
;
A
#
# COMPACT_ATOMS: atom_id res chain seq x y z
N MET A 1 -5.62 7.26 -1.11
CA MET A 1 -5.10 6.59 -2.32
C MET A 1 -6.25 6.33 -3.26
N ASP A 2 -6.00 6.48 -4.54
CA ASP A 2 -7.01 6.30 -5.60
C ASP A 2 -6.33 5.99 -6.94
N ALA A 3 -7.06 5.39 -7.88
CA ALA A 3 -6.61 5.13 -9.24
C ALA A 3 -7.45 5.94 -10.24
N GLN A 4 -6.76 6.71 -11.08
CA GLN A 4 -7.39 7.39 -12.20
C GLN A 4 -7.77 6.38 -13.30
N GLY A 5 -8.88 6.64 -14.00
CA GLY A 5 -9.29 5.84 -15.16
C GLY A 5 -8.20 5.78 -16.25
N VAL A 6 -8.30 4.77 -17.10
CA VAL A 6 -7.28 4.48 -18.13
C VAL A 6 -7.15 5.63 -19.13
N MET A 7 -5.92 5.93 -19.50
CA MET A 7 -5.57 6.84 -20.59
C MET A 7 -4.47 6.24 -21.46
N ARG A 8 -4.36 6.73 -22.69
CA ARG A 8 -3.31 6.31 -23.62
C ARG A 8 -2.15 7.29 -23.56
N VAL A 9 -0.95 6.74 -23.42
CA VAL A 9 0.32 7.49 -23.46
C VAL A 9 1.16 6.94 -24.61
N ASP A 10 1.59 7.80 -25.51
CA ASP A 10 2.34 7.40 -26.69
C ASP A 10 3.70 6.79 -26.30
N GLY A 11 4.06 5.69 -26.97
CA GLY A 11 5.25 4.90 -26.68
C GLY A 11 5.12 3.93 -25.50
N VAL A 12 4.09 4.08 -24.62
CA VAL A 12 3.88 3.22 -23.46
C VAL A 12 2.61 2.37 -23.60
N GLY A 13 1.53 2.93 -24.14
CA GLY A 13 0.25 2.25 -24.29
C GLY A 13 -0.81 2.78 -23.34
N LYS A 14 -1.68 1.89 -22.85
CA LYS A 14 -2.73 2.24 -21.88
C LYS A 14 -2.17 2.20 -20.47
N VAL A 15 -2.42 3.25 -19.70
CA VAL A 15 -2.00 3.36 -18.30
C VAL A 15 -3.15 3.82 -17.43
N SER A 16 -3.18 3.36 -16.19
CA SER A 16 -4.02 3.85 -15.11
C SER A 16 -3.10 4.37 -13.99
N LEU A 17 -3.28 5.62 -13.58
CA LEU A 17 -2.40 6.26 -12.61
C LEU A 17 -2.90 6.01 -11.19
N ILE A 18 -2.15 5.24 -10.39
CA ILE A 18 -2.41 5.05 -8.97
C ILE A 18 -1.66 6.13 -8.20
N SER A 19 -2.36 6.95 -7.42
CA SER A 19 -1.75 8.04 -6.65
C SER A 19 -2.02 7.93 -5.16
N ILE A 20 -1.03 8.37 -4.37
CA ILE A 20 -1.10 8.50 -2.91
C ILE A 20 -0.78 9.93 -2.54
N VAL A 21 -1.68 10.57 -1.80
CA VAL A 21 -1.52 11.97 -1.38
C VAL A 21 -1.79 12.07 0.12
N ASP A 22 -0.96 12.79 0.83
CA ASP A 22 -1.26 13.18 2.22
C ASP A 22 -2.26 14.32 2.23
N VAL A 23 -3.36 14.10 2.93
CA VAL A 23 -4.51 15.03 2.96
C VAL A 23 -4.16 16.34 3.64
N THR A 24 -3.30 16.32 4.65
CA THR A 24 -2.93 17.51 5.44
C THR A 24 -1.89 18.35 4.71
N SER A 25 -0.75 17.77 4.39
CA SER A 25 0.37 18.47 3.78
C SER A 25 0.22 18.67 2.27
N ARG A 26 -0.72 17.95 1.61
CA ARG A 26 -0.85 17.89 0.16
C ARG A 26 0.35 17.25 -0.55
N LEU A 27 1.23 16.57 0.20
CA LEU A 27 2.38 15.84 -0.32
C LEU A 27 1.90 14.71 -1.24
N LYS A 28 2.45 14.65 -2.46
CA LYS A 28 2.21 13.56 -3.41
C LYS A 28 3.22 12.47 -3.11
N ALA A 29 2.81 11.48 -2.31
CA ALA A 29 3.73 10.44 -1.84
C ALA A 29 4.11 9.47 -2.96
N GLU A 30 3.17 9.09 -3.83
CA GLU A 30 3.47 8.21 -4.96
C GLU A 30 2.49 8.43 -6.11
N SER A 31 2.96 8.12 -7.34
CA SER A 31 2.14 8.09 -8.54
C SER A 31 2.70 7.02 -9.49
N TYR A 32 2.06 5.85 -9.50
CA TYR A 32 2.49 4.69 -10.29
C TYR A 32 1.61 4.51 -11.51
N PRO A 33 2.19 4.44 -12.73
CA PRO A 33 1.47 4.19 -13.97
C PRO A 33 1.27 2.68 -14.18
N SER A 34 0.17 2.11 -13.69
CA SER A 34 -0.18 0.71 -13.93
C SER A 34 -0.53 0.48 -15.39
N LEU A 35 -0.01 -0.61 -16.00
CA LEU A 35 -0.10 -0.88 -17.42
C LEU A 35 -1.36 -1.67 -17.80
N ASP A 36 -1.85 -1.43 -19.02
CA ASP A 36 -2.86 -2.22 -19.77
C ASP A 36 -4.17 -2.52 -19.05
N THR A 37 -4.52 -1.75 -18.02
CA THR A 37 -5.71 -2.03 -17.24
C THR A 37 -6.54 -0.79 -16.96
N SER A 38 -7.87 -0.94 -17.01
CA SER A 38 -8.79 0.05 -16.48
C SER A 38 -9.00 -0.09 -14.97
N ASN A 39 -8.64 -1.24 -14.41
CA ASN A 39 -8.74 -1.54 -12.99
C ASN A 39 -7.43 -2.19 -12.53
N PRO A 40 -6.50 -1.42 -11.97
CA PRO A 40 -5.28 -1.95 -11.41
C PRO A 40 -5.54 -3.11 -10.43
N ALA A 41 -4.69 -4.12 -10.46
CA ALA A 41 -4.82 -5.30 -9.62
C ALA A 41 -4.16 -5.09 -8.25
N LEU A 42 -4.39 -6.01 -7.31
CA LEU A 42 -3.78 -5.98 -5.99
C LEU A 42 -2.26 -5.77 -6.01
N PRO A 43 -1.46 -6.44 -6.87
CA PRO A 43 -0.01 -6.24 -6.92
C PRO A 43 0.39 -4.79 -7.23
N ASP A 44 -0.34 -4.11 -8.13
CA ASP A 44 -0.04 -2.71 -8.50
C ASP A 44 -0.23 -1.77 -7.30
N TYR A 45 -1.31 -1.98 -6.54
CA TYR A 45 -1.55 -1.20 -5.32
C TYR A 45 -0.53 -1.51 -4.24
N GLN A 46 -0.15 -2.77 -4.05
CA GLN A 46 0.89 -3.14 -3.10
C GLN A 46 2.25 -2.56 -3.49
N LEU A 47 2.61 -2.61 -4.78
CA LEU A 47 3.84 -2.01 -5.31
C LEU A 47 3.88 -0.50 -5.05
N THR A 48 2.78 0.20 -5.39
CA THR A 48 2.65 1.64 -5.17
C THR A 48 2.80 2.01 -3.69
N LEU A 49 2.15 1.25 -2.81
CA LEU A 49 2.21 1.46 -1.36
C LEU A 49 3.59 1.16 -0.79
N ARG A 50 4.22 0.04 -1.18
CA ARG A 50 5.58 -0.32 -0.76
C ARG A 50 6.59 0.76 -1.10
N ARG A 51 6.47 1.32 -2.29
CA ARG A 51 7.34 2.41 -2.74
C ARG A 51 7.12 3.70 -1.93
N ALA A 52 5.86 4.06 -1.69
CA ALA A 52 5.54 5.18 -0.82
C ALA A 52 6.04 4.96 0.61
N PHE A 53 5.87 3.75 1.16
CA PHE A 53 6.32 3.40 2.51
C PHE A 53 7.85 3.39 2.63
N LEU A 54 8.56 2.95 1.58
CA LEU A 54 10.02 2.98 1.53
C LEU A 54 10.55 4.43 1.61
N THR A 55 9.87 5.36 0.95
CA THR A 55 10.30 6.77 0.86
C THR A 55 9.86 7.59 2.09
N TYR A 56 8.59 7.42 2.50
CA TYR A 56 7.95 8.29 3.51
C TYR A 56 7.63 7.57 4.83
N GLY A 57 7.94 6.29 4.95
CA GLY A 57 7.58 5.45 6.09
C GLY A 57 6.10 5.03 6.09
N LEU A 58 5.75 4.14 7.01
CA LEU A 58 4.37 3.66 7.17
C LEU A 58 3.47 4.78 7.70
N PRO A 59 2.34 5.09 7.06
CA PRO A 59 1.37 6.05 7.61
C PRO A 59 0.65 5.45 8.82
N GLN A 60 0.08 6.30 9.66
CA GLN A 60 -0.83 5.84 10.72
C GLN A 60 -2.16 5.39 10.13
N THR A 61 -2.68 6.16 9.17
CA THR A 61 -3.98 5.91 8.55
C THR A 61 -3.88 6.04 7.04
N LEU A 62 -4.52 5.13 6.31
CA LEU A 62 -4.71 5.20 4.87
C LEU A 62 -6.20 5.26 4.57
N THR A 63 -6.62 6.30 3.83
CA THR A 63 -8.01 6.42 3.35
C THR A 63 -8.13 5.85 1.94
N LEU A 64 -9.10 4.97 1.75
CA LEU A 64 -9.41 4.26 0.51
C LEU A 64 -10.86 4.54 0.09
N ASP A 65 -11.14 4.41 -1.19
CA ASP A 65 -12.50 4.39 -1.69
C ASP A 65 -13.15 2.99 -1.52
N HIS A 66 -14.35 2.82 -2.06
CA HIS A 66 -15.06 1.53 -2.08
C HIS A 66 -14.80 0.72 -3.36
N GLY A 67 -13.67 0.89 -4.02
CA GLY A 67 -13.26 0.06 -5.15
C GLY A 67 -13.15 -1.42 -4.75
N THR A 68 -13.38 -2.33 -5.68
CA THR A 68 -13.47 -3.78 -5.38
C THR A 68 -12.18 -4.39 -4.84
N VAL A 69 -11.03 -3.79 -5.10
CA VAL A 69 -9.74 -4.20 -4.54
C VAL A 69 -9.64 -3.84 -3.05
N PHE A 70 -10.33 -2.78 -2.64
CA PHE A 70 -10.29 -2.25 -1.27
C PHE A 70 -11.42 -2.74 -0.39
N TYR A 71 -12.60 -2.99 -1.00
CA TYR A 71 -13.83 -3.24 -0.27
C TYR A 71 -14.68 -4.33 -0.92
N ASP A 72 -15.24 -5.24 -0.13
CA ASP A 72 -16.20 -6.23 -0.61
C ASP A 72 -17.58 -5.59 -0.78
N ASN A 73 -17.91 -5.22 -2.01
CA ASN A 73 -19.19 -4.63 -2.37
C ASN A 73 -20.30 -5.66 -2.67
N LYS A 74 -19.96 -6.97 -2.63
CA LYS A 74 -20.88 -8.03 -3.08
C LYS A 74 -21.83 -8.49 -1.98
N THR A 75 -21.50 -8.21 -0.73
CA THR A 75 -22.26 -8.76 0.41
C THR A 75 -22.68 -7.69 1.39
N PRO A 76 -23.83 -7.88 2.11
CA PRO A 76 -24.29 -6.96 3.15
C PRO A 76 -23.32 -6.88 4.35
N SER A 77 -22.56 -7.94 4.60
CA SER A 77 -21.55 -8.02 5.65
C SER A 77 -20.18 -8.25 5.00
N PRO A 78 -19.47 -7.18 4.59
CA PRO A 78 -18.25 -7.27 3.80
C PRO A 78 -17.14 -7.96 4.60
N PHE A 79 -16.44 -8.90 3.94
CA PHE A 79 -15.18 -9.43 4.46
C PHE A 79 -14.04 -8.53 4.03
N PRO A 80 -13.04 -8.24 4.89
CA PRO A 80 -11.91 -7.40 4.50
C PRO A 80 -11.17 -8.00 3.31
N THR A 81 -10.82 -7.16 2.34
CA THR A 81 -10.02 -7.60 1.20
C THR A 81 -8.59 -7.94 1.63
N ARG A 82 -7.87 -8.66 0.79
CA ARG A 82 -6.46 -9.01 1.05
C ARG A 82 -5.59 -7.77 1.26
N LEU A 83 -5.81 -6.70 0.49
CA LEU A 83 -5.09 -5.43 0.67
C LEU A 83 -5.39 -4.81 2.04
N HIS A 84 -6.65 -4.83 2.47
CA HIS A 84 -7.05 -4.32 3.78
C HIS A 84 -6.37 -5.10 4.90
N LEU A 85 -6.38 -6.44 4.84
CA LEU A 85 -5.73 -7.31 5.83
C LEU A 85 -4.21 -7.12 5.88
N TRP A 86 -3.56 -6.95 4.72
CA TRP A 86 -2.13 -6.64 4.62
C TRP A 86 -1.79 -5.31 5.30
N LEU A 87 -2.58 -4.26 5.07
CA LEU A 87 -2.38 -2.96 5.73
C LEU A 87 -2.56 -3.05 7.26
N ILE A 88 -3.57 -3.79 7.73
CA ILE A 88 -3.77 -4.04 9.16
C ILE A 88 -2.56 -4.78 9.75
N ALA A 89 -2.05 -5.80 9.06
CA ALA A 89 -0.88 -6.55 9.49
C ALA A 89 0.37 -5.67 9.64
N LEU A 90 0.54 -4.66 8.75
CA LEU A 90 1.58 -3.63 8.85
C LEU A 90 1.29 -2.58 9.94
N GLY A 91 0.14 -2.65 10.61
CA GLY A 91 -0.27 -1.67 11.61
C GLY A 91 -0.68 -0.32 11.02
N VAL A 92 -1.21 -0.33 9.80
CA VAL A 92 -1.81 0.83 9.15
C VAL A 92 -3.33 0.77 9.33
N GLN A 93 -3.90 1.80 9.91
CA GLN A 93 -5.35 1.91 10.05
C GLN A 93 -5.97 2.22 8.69
N VAL A 94 -6.93 1.41 8.26
CA VAL A 94 -7.68 1.66 7.02
C VAL A 94 -8.97 2.41 7.35
N ARG A 95 -9.23 3.47 6.61
CA ARG A 95 -10.50 4.21 6.61
C ARG A 95 -11.08 4.24 5.22
N PHE A 96 -12.40 4.13 5.12
CA PHE A 96 -13.08 4.27 3.84
C PHE A 96 -13.72 5.65 3.74
N THR A 97 -13.69 6.22 2.53
CA THR A 97 -14.39 7.47 2.23
C THR A 97 -15.89 7.30 2.46
N ARG A 98 -16.59 8.40 2.71
CA ARG A 98 -18.04 8.36 2.85
C ARG A 98 -18.68 8.05 1.50
N LYS A 99 -19.65 7.16 1.51
CA LYS A 99 -20.40 6.83 0.28
C LYS A 99 -21.09 8.10 -0.26
N ARG A 100 -20.98 8.32 -1.56
CA ARG A 100 -21.58 9.47 -2.28
C ARG A 100 -21.13 10.86 -1.78
N CYS A 101 -19.90 10.97 -1.27
CA CYS A 101 -19.27 12.23 -0.87
C CYS A 101 -18.08 12.56 -1.80
N PRO A 102 -18.29 13.21 -2.96
CA PRO A 102 -17.22 13.54 -3.90
C PRO A 102 -16.10 14.40 -3.30
N THR A 103 -16.43 15.21 -2.30
CA THR A 103 -15.45 16.08 -1.63
C THR A 103 -14.33 15.32 -0.94
N ASP A 104 -14.56 14.04 -0.57
CA ASP A 104 -13.55 13.20 0.06
C ASP A 104 -12.41 12.81 -0.91
N HIS A 105 -12.67 12.88 -2.23
CA HIS A 105 -11.72 12.59 -3.32
C HIS A 105 -11.10 13.83 -3.97
N ALA A 106 -11.62 15.03 -3.70
CA ALA A 106 -11.23 16.25 -4.42
C ALA A 106 -9.71 16.53 -4.44
N ILE A 107 -8.99 16.14 -3.39
CA ILE A 107 -7.54 16.36 -3.30
C ILE A 107 -6.78 15.45 -4.26
N ILE A 108 -7.14 14.18 -4.30
CA ILE A 108 -6.46 13.20 -5.14
C ILE A 108 -6.84 13.40 -6.61
N GLU A 109 -8.10 13.72 -6.90
CA GLU A 109 -8.57 14.09 -8.23
C GLU A 109 -7.81 15.31 -8.78
N ARG A 110 -7.57 16.33 -7.97
CA ARG A 110 -6.76 17.49 -8.35
C ARG A 110 -5.32 17.08 -8.65
N THR A 111 -4.76 16.12 -7.90
CA THR A 111 -3.42 15.60 -8.17
C THR A 111 -3.38 14.85 -9.50
N HIS A 112 -4.37 14.00 -9.79
CA HIS A 112 -4.51 13.32 -11.08
C HIS A 112 -4.61 14.33 -12.23
N GLN A 113 -5.46 15.35 -12.13
CA GLN A 113 -5.58 16.39 -13.14
C GLN A 113 -4.23 17.09 -13.40
N THR A 114 -3.50 17.42 -12.35
CA THR A 114 -2.21 18.11 -12.46
C THR A 114 -1.17 17.22 -13.13
N LEU A 115 -1.02 15.97 -12.72
CA LEU A 115 -0.06 15.03 -13.30
C LEU A 115 -0.43 14.66 -14.73
N THR A 116 -1.72 14.49 -15.02
CA THR A 116 -2.21 14.25 -16.37
C THR A 116 -1.83 15.39 -17.32
N ALA A 117 -2.08 16.63 -16.92
CA ALA A 117 -1.79 17.80 -17.74
C ALA A 117 -0.27 18.01 -17.94
N GLN A 118 0.56 17.67 -16.97
CA GLN A 118 1.98 17.96 -16.99
C GLN A 118 2.85 16.81 -17.52
N ALA A 119 2.42 15.57 -17.34
CA ALA A 119 3.25 14.40 -17.63
C ALA A 119 2.61 13.34 -18.54
N LEU A 120 1.30 13.43 -18.83
CA LEU A 120 0.64 12.37 -19.59
C LEU A 120 0.05 12.88 -20.91
N LEU A 121 -0.70 13.98 -20.85
CA LEU A 121 -1.45 14.47 -22.02
C LEU A 121 -0.50 15.02 -23.09
N GLY A 122 -0.57 14.42 -24.30
CA GLY A 122 0.25 14.84 -25.43
C GLY A 122 1.74 14.56 -25.29
N GLN A 123 2.13 13.74 -24.32
CA GLN A 123 3.52 13.32 -24.10
C GLN A 123 3.75 11.93 -24.69
N ALA A 124 5.00 11.69 -25.12
CA ALA A 124 5.45 10.40 -25.60
C ALA A 124 6.71 9.96 -24.81
N TYR A 125 6.76 8.68 -24.44
CA TYR A 125 7.86 8.12 -23.68
C TYR A 125 8.43 6.87 -24.35
N PRO A 126 9.76 6.66 -24.34
CA PRO A 126 10.37 5.48 -24.95
C PRO A 126 10.05 4.18 -24.21
N SER A 127 9.64 4.25 -22.95
CA SER A 127 9.32 3.08 -22.11
C SER A 127 8.46 3.46 -20.91
N HIS A 128 7.86 2.45 -20.28
CA HIS A 128 7.16 2.58 -19.01
C HIS A 128 8.05 3.14 -17.89
N SER A 129 9.32 2.71 -17.82
CA SER A 129 10.26 3.21 -16.82
C SER A 129 10.59 4.69 -17.02
N ALA A 130 10.66 5.17 -18.28
CA ALA A 130 10.86 6.58 -18.57
C ALA A 130 9.66 7.44 -18.15
N LEU A 131 8.43 6.96 -18.40
CA LEU A 131 7.22 7.60 -17.92
C LEU A 131 7.21 7.66 -16.38
N TRP A 132 7.55 6.57 -15.71
CA TRP A 132 7.59 6.53 -14.26
C TRP A 132 8.61 7.48 -13.66
N ALA A 133 9.81 7.55 -14.25
CA ALA A 133 10.85 8.50 -13.85
C ALA A 133 10.38 9.97 -14.00
N GLU A 134 9.66 10.28 -15.08
CA GLU A 134 9.09 11.63 -15.25
C GLU A 134 8.02 11.93 -14.19
N LEU A 135 7.16 10.98 -13.86
CA LEU A 135 6.17 11.14 -12.78
C LEU A 135 6.86 11.41 -11.44
N ASP A 136 7.97 10.72 -11.15
CA ASP A 136 8.78 10.97 -9.96
C ASP A 136 9.37 12.38 -9.95
N ALA A 137 9.96 12.81 -11.05
CA ALA A 137 10.52 14.16 -11.19
C ALA A 137 9.44 15.23 -11.02
N ARG A 138 8.23 15.03 -11.61
CA ARG A 138 7.11 15.95 -11.45
C ARG A 138 6.60 15.99 -10.01
N ARG A 139 6.50 14.85 -9.35
CA ARG A 139 6.11 14.80 -7.93
C ARG A 139 7.09 15.57 -7.05
N ASP A 140 8.41 15.44 -7.29
CA ASP A 140 9.42 16.19 -6.55
C ASP A 140 9.26 17.70 -6.73
N VAL A 141 9.08 18.16 -7.98
CA VAL A 141 8.81 19.59 -8.28
C VAL A 141 7.52 20.07 -7.57
N LEU A 142 6.44 19.29 -7.64
CA LEU A 142 5.16 19.61 -7.01
C LEU A 142 5.26 19.67 -5.47
N ASN A 143 6.11 18.84 -4.87
CA ASN A 143 6.27 18.75 -3.44
C ASN A 143 7.22 19.82 -2.88
N ARG A 144 8.25 20.22 -3.63
CA ARG A 144 9.30 21.13 -3.15
C ARG A 144 9.18 22.57 -3.65
N HIS A 145 8.69 22.74 -4.87
CA HIS A 145 8.81 24.02 -5.56
C HIS A 145 7.50 24.65 -5.96
N LEU A 146 6.44 23.87 -6.20
CA LEU A 146 5.20 24.43 -6.71
C LEU A 146 4.28 24.93 -5.57
N PRO A 147 3.98 26.24 -5.53
CA PRO A 147 3.08 26.81 -4.52
C PRO A 147 1.66 26.28 -4.65
N SER A 148 1.01 26.04 -3.52
CA SER A 148 -0.40 25.64 -3.43
C SER A 148 -1.23 26.71 -2.72
N ARG A 149 -2.35 27.13 -3.31
CA ARG A 149 -3.28 28.05 -2.65
C ARG A 149 -3.80 27.53 -1.32
N ALA A 150 -4.01 26.21 -1.23
CA ALA A 150 -4.46 25.55 0.01
C ALA A 150 -3.41 25.57 1.13
N LEU A 151 -2.16 25.92 0.82
CA LEU A 151 -1.03 26.00 1.75
C LEU A 151 -0.46 27.42 1.84
N SER A 152 -1.31 28.42 1.73
CA SER A 152 -0.91 29.84 1.78
C SER A 152 0.21 30.19 0.80
N HIS A 153 0.12 29.65 -0.41
CA HIS A 153 1.12 29.83 -1.48
C HIS A 153 2.50 29.25 -1.18
N GLN A 154 2.59 28.25 -0.30
CA GLN A 154 3.79 27.45 -0.07
C GLN A 154 3.69 26.11 -0.79
N SER A 155 4.84 25.48 -1.07
CA SER A 155 4.87 24.09 -1.52
C SER A 155 4.59 23.14 -0.33
N PRO A 156 4.17 21.88 -0.56
CA PRO A 156 3.92 20.91 0.49
C PRO A 156 5.04 20.80 1.52
N LEU A 157 6.29 20.66 1.09
CA LEU A 157 7.43 20.50 1.99
C LEU A 157 7.93 21.80 2.60
N GLN A 158 7.59 22.95 2.04
CA GLN A 158 7.81 24.25 2.70
C GLN A 158 6.81 24.46 3.85
N ALA A 159 5.53 24.16 3.61
CA ALA A 159 4.48 24.30 4.63
C ALA A 159 4.58 23.21 5.74
N TYR A 160 5.00 22.01 5.38
CA TYR A 160 5.09 20.84 6.28
C TYR A 160 6.42 20.09 6.09
N PRO A 161 7.56 20.64 6.58
CA PRO A 161 8.88 19.98 6.44
C PRO A 161 8.91 18.58 7.06
N GLN A 162 8.13 18.33 8.12
CA GLN A 162 8.01 17.05 8.80
C GLN A 162 7.30 15.97 7.96
N ALA A 163 6.60 16.34 6.88
CA ALA A 163 5.93 15.39 6.00
C ALA A 163 6.90 14.54 5.15
N ILE A 164 8.21 14.82 5.25
CA ILE A 164 9.25 14.09 4.53
C ILE A 164 9.35 12.63 5.00
N HIS A 165 8.97 12.31 6.24
CA HIS A 165 8.96 10.94 6.76
C HIS A 165 8.05 10.82 7.99
N SER A 166 7.29 9.71 8.06
CA SER A 166 6.34 9.46 9.16
C SER A 166 6.99 9.09 10.51
N GLY A 167 8.29 8.78 10.52
CA GLY A 167 8.99 8.21 11.67
C GLY A 167 8.83 6.69 11.85
N ARG A 168 7.91 6.05 11.11
CA ARG A 168 7.69 4.60 11.11
C ARG A 168 8.40 3.97 9.93
N PHE A 169 9.63 3.52 10.14
CA PHE A 169 10.46 2.96 9.07
C PHE A 169 9.86 1.70 8.47
N TYR A 170 10.07 1.53 7.16
CA TYR A 170 9.64 0.37 6.39
C TYR A 170 10.74 0.00 5.37
N ARG A 171 10.93 -1.29 5.20
CA ARG A 171 11.77 -1.89 4.18
C ARG A 171 11.06 -3.12 3.61
N PRO A 172 10.95 -3.26 2.28
CA PRO A 172 10.32 -4.43 1.67
C PRO A 172 10.99 -5.75 2.08
N GLU A 173 12.33 -5.75 2.24
CA GLU A 173 13.12 -6.92 2.62
C GLU A 173 12.77 -7.44 4.02
N TRP A 174 12.21 -6.58 4.87
CA TRP A 174 11.81 -6.90 6.25
C TRP A 174 10.28 -6.96 6.41
N GLU A 175 9.55 -6.92 5.31
CA GLU A 175 8.09 -6.86 5.37
C GLU A 175 7.50 -8.03 6.15
N GLU A 176 8.06 -9.24 6.01
CA GLU A 176 7.61 -10.41 6.75
C GLU A 176 7.76 -10.25 8.27
N GLU A 177 8.81 -9.54 8.73
CA GLU A 177 9.04 -9.26 10.15
C GLU A 177 8.06 -8.19 10.67
N PHE A 178 7.73 -7.20 9.85
CA PHE A 178 6.76 -6.15 10.20
C PHE A 178 5.31 -6.65 10.24
N LEU A 179 4.99 -7.70 9.47
CA LEU A 179 3.64 -8.25 9.43
C LEU A 179 3.27 -8.97 10.73
N SER A 180 2.27 -8.45 11.42
CA SER A 180 1.69 -9.05 12.61
C SER A 180 0.33 -9.66 12.30
N LEU A 181 0.25 -10.99 12.27
CA LEU A 181 -1.03 -11.71 12.16
C LEU A 181 -1.92 -11.49 13.38
N GLU A 182 -1.35 -11.24 14.55
CA GLU A 182 -2.10 -10.93 15.77
C GLU A 182 -3.00 -9.70 15.60
N LYS A 183 -2.50 -8.64 14.93
CA LYS A 183 -3.32 -7.47 14.60
C LYS A 183 -4.49 -7.82 13.69
N VAL A 184 -4.25 -8.70 12.71
CA VAL A 184 -5.31 -9.19 11.81
C VAL A 184 -6.34 -10.00 12.59
N TYR A 185 -5.91 -10.90 13.46
CA TYR A 185 -6.79 -11.73 14.28
C TYR A 185 -7.63 -10.90 15.25
N THR A 186 -7.01 -9.92 15.90
CA THR A 186 -7.69 -8.95 16.78
C THR A 186 -8.78 -8.18 16.03
N TYR A 187 -8.47 -7.73 14.81
CA TYR A 187 -9.44 -7.04 13.95
C TYR A 187 -10.58 -7.97 13.54
N LEU A 188 -10.29 -9.18 13.05
CA LEU A 188 -11.30 -10.14 12.59
C LEU A 188 -12.20 -10.63 13.71
N ALA A 189 -11.69 -10.75 14.93
CA ALA A 189 -12.48 -11.16 16.12
C ALA A 189 -13.62 -10.18 16.44
N GLN A 190 -13.49 -8.91 16.04
CA GLN A 190 -14.54 -7.89 16.22
C GLN A 190 -15.62 -7.95 15.13
N CYS A 191 -15.35 -8.67 14.03
CA CYS A 191 -16.22 -8.73 12.87
C CYS A 191 -17.27 -9.84 13.00
N ARG A 192 -18.36 -9.69 12.25
CA ARG A 192 -19.44 -10.67 12.13
C ARG A 192 -19.89 -10.72 10.68
N TRP A 193 -20.07 -11.92 10.16
CA TRP A 193 -20.52 -12.09 8.77
C TRP A 193 -21.73 -13.01 8.72
N VAL A 194 -22.58 -12.78 7.72
CA VAL A 194 -23.69 -13.66 7.39
C VAL A 194 -23.58 -14.04 5.93
N ARG A 195 -23.71 -15.34 5.64
CA ARG A 195 -23.68 -15.87 4.27
C ARG A 195 -24.81 -16.87 4.05
N SER A 196 -25.25 -16.97 2.80
CA SER A 196 -26.16 -18.04 2.39
C SER A 196 -25.36 -19.26 1.96
N ILE A 197 -25.75 -20.44 2.44
CA ILE A 197 -25.13 -21.71 2.07
C ILE A 197 -25.71 -22.16 0.73
N ARG A 198 -24.85 -22.39 -0.23
CA ARG A 198 -25.19 -22.85 -1.59
C ARG A 198 -25.82 -24.26 -1.57
N PRO A 199 -26.53 -24.70 -2.64
CA PRO A 199 -27.09 -26.05 -2.69
C PRO A 199 -26.10 -27.20 -2.54
N ASN A 200 -24.81 -26.96 -2.85
CA ASN A 200 -23.75 -27.93 -2.66
C ASN A 200 -23.23 -28.01 -1.22
N GLY A 201 -23.76 -27.18 -0.31
CA GLY A 201 -23.34 -27.13 1.10
C GLY A 201 -22.14 -26.24 1.38
N SER A 202 -21.75 -25.35 0.46
CA SER A 202 -20.66 -24.40 0.65
C SER A 202 -21.14 -22.95 0.74
N PHE A 203 -20.32 -22.09 1.35
CA PHE A 203 -20.49 -20.63 1.29
C PHE A 203 -19.16 -19.98 0.87
N GLU A 204 -19.23 -18.72 0.42
CA GLU A 204 -18.07 -17.92 0.05
C GLU A 204 -17.82 -16.85 1.13
N LEU A 205 -16.58 -16.74 1.57
CA LEU A 205 -16.13 -15.66 2.47
C LEU A 205 -14.78 -15.13 1.97
N GLY A 206 -14.75 -13.84 1.66
CA GLY A 206 -13.63 -13.28 0.93
C GLY A 206 -13.53 -13.90 -0.46
N SER A 207 -12.37 -14.44 -0.81
CA SER A 207 -12.13 -15.15 -2.09
C SER A 207 -12.11 -16.67 -1.94
N TYR A 208 -12.57 -17.20 -0.82
CA TYR A 208 -12.46 -18.63 -0.49
C TYR A 208 -13.83 -19.27 -0.29
N TYR A 209 -13.90 -20.57 -0.64
CA TYR A 209 -15.08 -21.39 -0.45
C TYR A 209 -14.90 -22.31 0.75
N TYR A 210 -15.89 -22.33 1.63
CA TYR A 210 -15.92 -23.13 2.85
C TYR A 210 -17.06 -24.13 2.77
N TYR A 211 -16.77 -25.41 2.95
CA TYR A 211 -17.77 -26.49 2.93
C TYR A 211 -18.27 -26.83 4.33
N MET A 212 -19.57 -26.77 4.52
CA MET A 212 -20.25 -27.10 5.79
C MET A 212 -21.03 -28.40 5.74
N GLY A 213 -21.31 -28.91 4.54
CA GLY A 213 -22.15 -30.09 4.33
C GLY A 213 -23.51 -29.76 3.72
N ARG A 214 -23.98 -30.67 2.85
CA ARG A 214 -25.27 -30.50 2.12
C ARG A 214 -26.49 -30.42 3.04
N ARG A 215 -26.40 -30.94 4.29
CA ARG A 215 -27.48 -30.88 5.29
C ARG A 215 -27.84 -29.43 5.67
N PHE A 216 -26.94 -28.48 5.48
CA PHE A 216 -27.18 -27.06 5.78
C PHE A 216 -27.49 -26.23 4.51
N ALA A 217 -27.62 -26.88 3.34
CA ALA A 217 -27.85 -26.19 2.09
C ALA A 217 -29.10 -25.28 2.15
N ARG A 218 -29.01 -24.12 1.49
CA ARG A 218 -30.04 -23.07 1.40
C ARG A 218 -30.40 -22.36 2.69
N ARG A 219 -29.64 -22.59 3.79
CA ARG A 219 -29.78 -21.87 5.05
C ARG A 219 -28.81 -20.69 5.09
N SER A 220 -29.04 -19.75 6.01
CA SER A 220 -28.07 -18.74 6.37
C SER A 220 -27.09 -19.30 7.40
N VAL A 221 -25.87 -18.76 7.41
CA VAL A 221 -24.84 -19.05 8.42
C VAL A 221 -24.30 -17.76 9.01
N ALA A 222 -24.29 -17.67 10.33
CA ALA A 222 -23.58 -16.62 11.06
C ALA A 222 -22.13 -17.08 11.31
N ILE A 223 -21.17 -16.20 10.99
CA ILE A 223 -19.75 -16.50 11.00
C ILE A 223 -19.03 -15.52 11.93
N ARG A 224 -18.16 -16.04 12.78
CA ARG A 224 -17.24 -15.29 13.64
C ARG A 224 -15.85 -15.85 13.46
N PHE A 225 -14.84 -15.03 13.74
CA PHE A 225 -13.46 -15.49 13.78
C PHE A 225 -13.03 -15.71 15.24
N ASP A 226 -12.42 -16.85 15.51
CA ASP A 226 -11.80 -17.18 16.79
C ASP A 226 -10.28 -17.00 16.68
N PRO A 227 -9.68 -15.98 17.34
CA PRO A 227 -8.26 -15.75 17.29
C PRO A 227 -7.43 -16.87 17.97
N GLY A 228 -8.01 -17.57 18.95
CA GLY A 228 -7.29 -18.60 19.69
C GLY A 228 -6.98 -19.84 18.86
N SER A 229 -7.93 -20.24 18.01
CA SER A 229 -7.77 -21.39 17.10
C SER A 229 -7.44 -20.99 15.65
N ALA A 230 -7.38 -19.67 15.35
CA ALA A 230 -7.26 -19.13 14.00
C ALA A 230 -8.29 -19.72 13.02
N ALA A 231 -9.55 -19.86 13.47
CA ALA A 231 -10.61 -20.54 12.74
C ALA A 231 -11.89 -19.71 12.67
N LEU A 232 -12.75 -20.07 11.72
CA LEU A 232 -14.10 -19.54 11.59
C LEU A 232 -15.08 -20.41 12.40
N LEU A 233 -15.81 -19.78 13.29
CA LEU A 233 -16.93 -20.39 14.00
C LEU A 233 -18.21 -20.09 13.21
N CYS A 234 -18.78 -21.14 12.64
CA CYS A 234 -19.92 -21.08 11.74
C CYS A 234 -21.17 -21.68 12.41
N LEU A 235 -22.20 -20.85 12.66
CA LEU A 235 -23.46 -21.24 13.23
C LEU A 235 -24.56 -21.20 12.16
N PRO A 236 -25.01 -22.34 11.63
CA PRO A 236 -26.12 -22.38 10.66
C PRO A 236 -27.43 -21.96 11.32
N GLU A 237 -28.28 -21.31 10.54
CA GLU A 237 -29.65 -20.97 10.97
C GLU A 237 -30.46 -22.23 11.40
N ALA A 238 -31.21 -22.09 12.44
CA ALA A 238 -31.97 -23.19 13.05
C ALA A 238 -31.12 -24.44 13.43
N SER A 239 -29.91 -24.22 13.87
CA SER A 239 -28.99 -25.25 14.36
C SER A 239 -28.31 -24.75 15.63
N GLU A 240 -28.12 -25.64 16.60
CA GLU A 240 -27.29 -25.38 17.78
C GLU A 240 -25.85 -25.82 17.57
N GLU A 241 -25.58 -26.52 16.46
CA GLU A 241 -24.25 -27.02 16.12
C GLU A 241 -23.37 -25.91 15.56
N THR A 242 -22.30 -25.57 16.27
CA THR A 242 -21.25 -24.66 15.75
C THR A 242 -20.17 -25.48 15.08
N LEU A 243 -19.93 -25.22 13.79
CA LEU A 243 -18.83 -25.83 13.05
C LEU A 243 -17.62 -24.92 13.08
N GLN A 244 -16.45 -25.52 13.30
CA GLN A 244 -15.17 -24.84 13.24
C GLN A 244 -14.49 -25.17 11.91
N LEU A 245 -14.16 -24.15 11.12
CA LEU A 245 -13.49 -24.29 9.83
C LEU A 245 -12.17 -23.54 9.85
N PRO A 246 -11.06 -24.12 9.37
CA PRO A 246 -9.78 -23.41 9.30
C PRO A 246 -9.91 -22.22 8.36
N VAL A 247 -9.42 -21.06 8.80
CA VAL A 247 -9.42 -19.87 7.95
C VAL A 247 -8.39 -20.02 6.83
N GLN A 248 -8.71 -19.50 5.63
CA GLN A 248 -7.85 -19.53 4.46
C GLN A 248 -7.40 -18.10 4.12
N GLY A 249 -6.22 -17.95 3.50
CA GLY A 249 -5.73 -16.68 3.01
C GLY A 249 -5.15 -15.73 4.05
N LEU A 250 -4.83 -16.23 5.26
CA LEU A 250 -4.30 -15.42 6.37
C LEU A 250 -2.85 -15.75 6.74
N THR A 251 -2.09 -16.36 5.85
CA THR A 251 -0.64 -16.50 6.06
C THR A 251 0.08 -15.20 5.68
N LYS A 252 1.25 -14.96 6.28
CA LYS A 252 2.08 -13.79 5.91
C LYS A 252 2.39 -13.79 4.41
N ALA A 253 2.79 -14.93 3.85
CA ALA A 253 3.09 -15.07 2.43
C ALA A 253 1.89 -14.73 1.53
N GLU A 254 0.68 -15.19 1.88
CA GLU A 254 -0.53 -14.85 1.14
C GLU A 254 -0.87 -13.37 1.21
N LEU A 255 -0.70 -12.74 2.36
CA LEU A 255 -0.94 -11.29 2.52
C LEU A 255 0.08 -10.46 1.75
N MET A 256 1.36 -10.83 1.82
CA MET A 256 2.44 -10.16 1.09
C MET A 256 2.29 -10.26 -0.42
N GLY A 257 1.85 -11.41 -0.92
CA GLY A 257 1.83 -11.68 -2.36
C GLY A 257 3.23 -11.80 -2.96
N GLU A 258 3.34 -11.62 -4.27
CA GLU A 258 4.61 -11.71 -4.98
C GLU A 258 5.48 -10.48 -4.74
N LEU A 259 6.69 -10.68 -4.22
CA LEU A 259 7.70 -9.63 -4.04
C LEU A 259 8.59 -9.43 -5.28
N ALA A 260 8.44 -10.27 -6.29
CA ALA A 260 9.30 -10.27 -7.49
C ALA A 260 9.38 -8.90 -8.19
N ALA A 261 8.30 -8.11 -8.14
CA ALA A 261 8.27 -6.76 -8.68
C ALA A 261 9.16 -5.77 -7.90
N LEU A 262 9.55 -6.09 -6.66
CA LEU A 262 10.39 -5.21 -5.83
C LEU A 262 11.84 -5.17 -6.30
N GLN A 263 12.34 -6.20 -6.98
CA GLN A 263 13.69 -6.20 -7.55
C GLN A 263 13.87 -5.14 -8.63
N ALA A 264 12.77 -4.66 -9.22
CA ALA A 264 12.76 -3.56 -10.19
C ALA A 264 12.62 -2.17 -9.56
N LEU A 265 12.44 -2.06 -8.24
CA LEU A 265 12.38 -0.76 -7.58
C LEU A 265 13.78 -0.12 -7.63
N PRO A 266 13.90 1.13 -8.09
CA PRO A 266 15.16 1.84 -7.95
C PRO A 266 15.52 1.87 -6.46
N ILE A 267 16.76 1.51 -6.16
CA ILE A 267 17.30 1.62 -4.80
C ILE A 267 17.41 3.13 -4.54
N TYR A 268 16.38 3.69 -3.93
CA TYR A 268 16.48 5.04 -3.41
C TYR A 268 17.40 4.98 -2.20
N GLN A 269 18.60 5.51 -2.38
CA GLN A 269 19.49 5.79 -1.27
C GLN A 269 18.78 6.83 -0.40
N LEU A 270 18.16 6.38 0.70
CA LEU A 270 17.64 7.28 1.71
C LEU A 270 18.82 8.09 2.24
N VAL A 271 18.89 9.34 1.82
CA VAL A 271 19.70 10.33 2.52
C VAL A 271 18.92 10.57 3.84
N LEU A 272 19.32 9.84 4.87
CA LEU A 272 18.76 10.07 6.21
C LEU A 272 19.06 11.54 6.56
N PRO A 273 18.06 12.31 7.02
CA PRO A 273 18.25 13.73 7.36
C PRO A 273 19.08 13.93 8.63
N PHE A 274 19.68 12.87 9.15
CA PHE A 274 20.48 12.88 10.37
C PHE A 274 21.97 12.76 10.04
N SER A 275 22.79 13.51 10.76
CA SER A 275 24.23 13.25 10.79
C SER A 275 24.49 11.85 11.34
N LEU A 276 25.62 11.23 10.94
CA LEU A 276 26.02 9.93 11.51
C LEU A 276 26.08 9.93 13.06
N SER A 277 26.40 11.07 13.66
CA SER A 277 26.34 11.27 15.11
C SER A 277 24.90 11.21 15.67
N GLY A 278 23.91 11.73 14.94
CA GLY A 278 22.50 11.61 15.30
C GLY A 278 21.98 10.18 15.21
N LEU A 279 22.43 9.41 14.24
CA LEU A 279 22.11 7.99 14.10
C LEU A 279 22.68 7.13 15.24
N ALA A 280 23.90 7.43 15.68
CA ALA A 280 24.52 6.76 16.83
C ALA A 280 23.74 7.03 18.13
N ALA A 281 23.26 8.26 18.31
CA ALA A 281 22.49 8.67 19.49
C ALA A 281 21.14 7.94 19.63
N ILE A 282 20.51 7.53 18.51
CA ILE A 282 19.22 6.81 18.51
C ILE A 282 19.37 5.29 18.36
N GLY A 283 20.62 4.77 18.44
CA GLY A 283 20.88 3.32 18.38
C GLY A 283 20.66 2.66 17.02
N VAL A 284 20.38 3.43 15.96
CA VAL A 284 20.13 2.90 14.61
C VAL A 284 21.38 2.25 14.02
N HIS A 285 22.56 2.69 14.42
CA HIS A 285 23.84 2.15 13.96
C HIS A 285 24.00 0.65 14.27
N SER A 286 23.65 0.24 15.48
CA SER A 286 23.75 -1.17 15.90
C SER A 286 22.69 -2.08 15.24
N TYR A 287 21.61 -1.50 14.76
CA TYR A 287 20.56 -2.20 14.02
C TYR A 287 20.97 -2.42 12.56
N LEU A 288 21.53 -1.40 11.92
CA LEU A 288 22.03 -1.48 10.55
C LEU A 288 23.20 -2.48 10.42
N ASP A 289 24.11 -2.51 11.40
CA ASP A 289 25.24 -3.46 11.42
C ASP A 289 24.78 -4.92 11.59
N ARG A 290 23.75 -5.18 12.40
CA ARG A 290 23.21 -6.53 12.63
C ARG A 290 22.51 -7.11 11.41
N HIS A 291 21.95 -6.27 10.54
CA HIS A 291 21.12 -6.71 9.40
C HIS A 291 21.78 -6.51 8.04
N HIS A 292 23.10 -6.32 7.98
CA HIS A 292 23.86 -6.13 6.73
C HIS A 292 23.31 -5.05 5.79
N CYS A 293 22.61 -4.06 6.31
CA CYS A 293 22.06 -2.98 5.53
C CYS A 293 23.14 -1.99 5.11
N VAL A 294 23.59 -2.13 3.88
CA VAL A 294 24.30 -1.14 3.06
C VAL A 294 25.61 -0.64 3.67
N ARG A 295 26.70 -1.24 3.28
CA ARG A 295 28.01 -0.57 3.31
C ARG A 295 27.91 0.67 2.44
N LEU A 296 27.90 1.83 3.06
CA LEU A 296 28.17 3.08 2.36
C LEU A 296 29.58 2.95 1.77
N ASN A 297 29.68 2.80 0.46
CA ASN A 297 30.94 2.92 -0.25
C ASN A 297 31.42 4.36 -0.05
N SER A 298 32.28 4.58 0.93
CA SER A 298 33.12 5.76 0.96
C SER A 298 34.05 5.67 -0.25
N SER A 299 33.79 6.44 -1.27
CA SER A 299 34.73 6.67 -2.37
C SER A 299 36.01 7.22 -1.74
N LYS A 300 37.03 6.36 -1.57
CA LYS A 300 38.41 6.83 -1.38
C LYS A 300 38.82 7.55 -2.67
N SER A 301 38.91 8.84 -2.58
CA SER A 301 39.69 9.63 -3.53
C SER A 301 41.16 9.27 -3.32
N ASP A 302 41.69 8.32 -4.09
CA ASP A 302 43.12 8.11 -4.22
C ASP A 302 43.71 9.28 -5.00
N THR A 303 44.15 10.29 -4.29
CA THR A 303 45.10 11.27 -4.79
C THR A 303 46.48 10.60 -4.84
N LYS A 304 46.86 10.08 -5.99
CA LYS A 304 48.23 9.71 -6.29
C LYS A 304 49.05 11.00 -6.43
N HIS A 305 49.87 11.27 -5.46
CA HIS A 305 51.05 12.12 -5.61
C HIS A 305 52.06 11.36 -6.45
N GLU A 306 52.22 11.71 -7.70
CA GLU A 306 53.43 11.42 -8.47
C GLU A 306 54.52 12.38 -8.04
N THR A 307 55.49 11.86 -7.29
CA THR A 307 56.81 12.48 -7.13
C THR A 307 57.64 12.08 -8.31
N SER A 308 57.89 13.01 -9.22
CA SER A 308 58.95 12.90 -10.24
C SER A 308 60.27 13.34 -9.63
N GLN A 309 61.22 12.42 -9.57
CA GLN A 309 62.66 12.72 -9.46
C GLN A 309 63.26 12.62 -10.85
N ASN A 310 64.09 13.64 -11.15
CA ASN A 310 65.05 13.91 -12.22
C ASN A 310 64.48 14.56 -13.48
#